data_0e054612777489d5781d2f1722985978
#
_entry.id   0e054612777489d5781d2f1722985978
#
_cell.length_a   1.000
_cell.length_b   1.000
_cell.length_c   1.000
_cell.angle_alpha   90.00
_cell.angle_beta   90.00
_cell.angle_gamma   90.00
#
_symmetry.space_group_name_H-M   'P 1'
#
loop_
_entity.id
_entity.type
_entity.pdbx_description
1 polymer ?
#
loop_
_entity_poly.entity_id
_entity_poly.type
_entity_poly.pdbx_seq_one_letter_code
_entity_poly.pdbx_strand_id
1 'polypeptide(L)'
;MPRDILMYSTSSRQRIEDLIKTELVTLPEDSIVYDAVRTMKDRGISSILVRSVSSSEKNPLVTGIVTERDILYRVIGGNKGPYKTILRDVMSSPLVTIDEGASVTEAIALMRRLKIRRLLVVRREKTKEVQLGLVTLMSIIGNVPTESLDLAEIESPSPGKAVEKVVVIVCPYCESKFENKSDLSKHIDRIHVGSGLLEGDLCQR
;
A
#
# COMPACT_ATOMS: atom_id res chain seq x y z
N MET A 1 -12.25 9.96 -52.47
CA MET A 1 -11.80 10.50 -51.20
C MET A 1 -11.44 9.36 -50.29
N PRO A 2 -10.17 9.05 -50.04
CA PRO A 2 -9.83 7.98 -49.12
C PRO A 2 -9.99 8.47 -47.68
N ARG A 3 -10.62 7.64 -46.87
CA ARG A 3 -10.76 7.82 -45.44
C ARG A 3 -9.39 7.58 -44.82
N ASP A 4 -8.83 8.59 -44.21
CA ASP A 4 -7.65 8.47 -43.37
C ASP A 4 -7.98 7.55 -42.19
N ILE A 5 -7.53 6.31 -42.34
CA ILE A 5 -7.43 5.38 -41.21
C ILE A 5 -6.30 5.92 -40.36
N LEU A 6 -6.63 6.67 -39.33
CA LEU A 6 -5.71 6.93 -38.22
C LEU A 6 -5.27 5.57 -37.71
N MET A 7 -4.08 5.17 -38.12
CA MET A 7 -3.35 4.08 -37.49
C MET A 7 -3.03 4.55 -36.05
N TYR A 8 -3.92 4.20 -35.14
CA TYR A 8 -3.57 4.20 -33.73
C TYR A 8 -2.44 3.19 -33.58
N SER A 9 -1.23 3.73 -33.39
CA SER A 9 -0.07 2.98 -33.03
C SER A 9 -0.37 2.24 -31.71
N THR A 10 -0.69 0.96 -31.86
CA THR A 10 -0.82 0.01 -30.77
C THR A 10 0.49 -0.07 -30.03
N SER A 11 0.43 0.08 -28.72
CA SER A 11 1.43 -0.31 -27.74
C SER A 11 2.35 0.79 -27.21
N SER A 12 1.78 1.83 -26.63
CA SER A 12 2.44 2.40 -25.46
C SER A 12 1.92 1.67 -24.23
N ARG A 13 2.61 0.62 -23.80
CA ARG A 13 2.39 0.05 -22.46
C ARG A 13 2.63 1.18 -21.47
N GLN A 14 1.56 1.79 -21.00
CA GLN A 14 1.63 2.88 -20.04
C GLN A 14 2.38 2.39 -18.81
N ARG A 15 3.41 3.14 -18.41
CA ARG A 15 4.25 2.80 -17.26
C ARG A 15 3.72 3.44 -16.01
N ILE A 16 4.09 2.86 -14.88
CA ILE A 16 3.70 3.37 -13.57
C ILE A 16 4.26 4.77 -13.33
N GLU A 17 5.42 5.10 -13.88
CA GLU A 17 6.05 6.42 -13.75
C GLU A 17 5.14 7.59 -14.21
N ASP A 18 4.27 7.35 -15.21
CA ASP A 18 3.33 8.34 -15.72
C ASP A 18 2.14 8.59 -14.78
N LEU A 19 1.92 7.72 -13.80
CA LEU A 19 0.76 7.69 -12.92
C LEU A 19 1.10 7.99 -11.45
N ILE A 20 2.36 8.29 -11.17
CA ILE A 20 2.84 8.53 -9.81
C ILE A 20 2.30 9.84 -9.27
N LYS A 21 1.71 9.79 -8.08
CA LYS A 21 1.49 10.98 -7.26
C LYS A 21 2.74 11.24 -6.45
N THR A 22 3.48 12.29 -6.81
CA THR A 22 4.75 12.67 -6.17
C THR A 22 4.54 13.41 -4.86
N GLU A 23 3.40 14.09 -4.68
CA GLU A 23 3.07 14.73 -3.41
C GLU A 23 2.63 13.67 -2.39
N LEU A 24 3.57 13.30 -1.52
CA LEU A 24 3.35 12.33 -0.46
C LEU A 24 2.89 13.05 0.81
N VAL A 25 1.65 12.83 1.22
CA VAL A 25 1.17 13.30 2.52
C VAL A 25 1.62 12.33 3.60
N THR A 26 2.56 12.78 4.42
CA THR A 26 3.19 11.95 5.45
C THR A 26 2.97 12.51 6.85
N LEU A 27 2.89 11.62 7.85
CA LEU A 27 2.99 11.95 9.27
C LEU A 27 4.06 11.09 9.93
N PRO A 28 4.72 11.59 10.98
CA PRO A 28 5.62 10.78 11.79
C PRO A 28 4.93 9.55 12.40
N GLU A 29 5.66 8.48 12.61
CA GLU A 29 5.12 7.23 13.15
C GLU A 29 4.64 7.34 14.62
N ASP A 30 5.09 8.34 15.35
CA ASP A 30 4.69 8.67 16.71
C ASP A 30 3.50 9.65 16.79
N SER A 31 3.01 10.15 15.63
CA SER A 31 1.78 10.96 15.59
C SER A 31 0.58 10.14 16.03
N ILE A 32 -0.40 10.81 16.64
CA ILE A 32 -1.64 10.15 17.07
C ILE A 32 -2.60 9.92 15.89
N VAL A 33 -3.45 8.92 16.01
CA VAL A 33 -4.44 8.57 14.97
C VAL A 33 -5.38 9.73 14.66
N TYR A 34 -5.72 10.55 15.66
CA TYR A 34 -6.57 11.73 15.45
C TYR A 34 -5.98 12.70 14.43
N ASP A 35 -4.67 12.95 14.47
CA ASP A 35 -4.02 13.84 13.51
C ASP A 35 -4.07 13.28 12.08
N ALA A 36 -3.96 11.97 11.93
CA ALA A 36 -4.13 11.32 10.63
C ALA A 36 -5.56 11.46 10.10
N VAL A 37 -6.57 11.25 10.96
CA VAL A 37 -7.99 11.43 10.58
C VAL A 37 -8.27 12.87 10.17
N ARG A 38 -7.78 13.84 10.93
CA ARG A 38 -7.91 15.25 10.62
C ARG A 38 -7.25 15.59 9.29
N THR A 39 -6.03 15.13 9.07
CA THR A 39 -5.30 15.36 7.81
C THR A 39 -6.01 14.72 6.62
N MET A 40 -6.52 13.48 6.77
CA MET A 40 -7.32 12.82 5.74
C MET A 40 -8.55 13.64 5.37
N LYS A 41 -9.30 14.12 6.37
CA LYS A 41 -10.48 14.94 6.19
C LYS A 41 -10.15 16.26 5.49
N ASP A 42 -9.15 17.00 5.99
CA ASP A 42 -8.81 18.35 5.52
C ASP A 42 -8.27 18.30 4.08
N ARG A 43 -7.61 17.21 3.69
CA ARG A 43 -7.05 17.03 2.34
C ARG A 43 -7.90 16.20 1.39
N GLY A 44 -9.03 15.65 1.84
CA GLY A 44 -9.91 14.79 1.02
C GLY A 44 -9.23 13.50 0.57
N ILE A 45 -8.36 12.93 1.40
CA ILE A 45 -7.61 11.69 1.11
C ILE A 45 -7.99 10.59 2.09
N SER A 46 -7.87 9.33 1.66
CA SER A 46 -8.29 8.15 2.44
C SER A 46 -7.11 7.33 2.99
N SER A 47 -5.93 7.92 3.02
CA SER A 47 -4.72 7.30 3.62
C SER A 47 -3.64 8.32 3.90
N ILE A 48 -2.84 8.05 4.92
CA ILE A 48 -1.62 8.78 5.28
C ILE A 48 -0.45 7.82 5.19
N LEU A 49 0.63 8.28 4.59
CA LEU A 49 1.91 7.58 4.65
C LEU A 49 2.58 7.88 6.00
N VAL A 50 3.14 6.85 6.59
CA VAL A 50 3.83 6.96 7.87
C VAL A 50 5.31 6.97 7.63
N ARG A 51 5.99 8.02 8.10
CA ARG A 51 7.44 8.16 7.97
C ARG A 51 8.13 7.87 9.29
N SER A 52 9.38 7.42 9.21
CA SER A 52 10.24 7.29 10.39
C SER A 52 10.45 8.65 11.06
N VAL A 53 10.48 8.66 12.38
CA VAL A 53 10.77 9.86 13.19
C VAL A 53 12.15 10.44 12.85
N SER A 54 13.11 9.59 12.51
CA SER A 54 14.47 10.02 12.15
C SER A 54 14.57 10.69 10.78
N SER A 55 13.52 10.62 9.95
CA SER A 55 13.51 11.22 8.62
C SER A 55 12.91 12.63 8.63
N SER A 56 13.44 13.51 7.75
CA SER A 56 12.89 14.86 7.60
C SER A 56 11.64 14.88 6.73
N GLU A 57 10.85 15.95 6.84
CA GLU A 57 9.67 16.14 5.96
C GLU A 57 10.07 16.35 4.49
N LYS A 58 11.24 16.92 4.24
CA LYS A 58 11.76 17.15 2.88
C LYS A 58 12.23 15.88 2.19
N ASN A 59 12.65 14.87 2.97
CA ASN A 59 13.09 13.58 2.45
C ASN A 59 12.56 12.47 3.38
N PRO A 60 11.24 12.19 3.34
CA PRO A 60 10.62 11.25 4.25
C PRO A 60 11.01 9.82 3.90
N LEU A 61 11.55 9.09 4.87
CA LEU A 61 11.63 7.64 4.77
C LEU A 61 10.29 7.04 5.17
N VAL A 62 9.48 6.69 4.20
CA VAL A 62 8.15 6.11 4.42
C VAL A 62 8.30 4.65 4.83
N THR A 63 7.77 4.31 6.00
CA THR A 63 7.86 2.98 6.61
C THR A 63 6.53 2.23 6.62
N GLY A 64 5.42 2.97 6.53
CA GLY A 64 4.09 2.37 6.60
C GLY A 64 3.00 3.24 6.00
N ILE A 65 1.79 2.74 6.07
CA ILE A 65 0.57 3.43 5.64
C ILE A 65 -0.57 3.17 6.61
N VAL A 66 -1.34 4.19 6.91
CA VAL A 66 -2.60 4.10 7.65
C VAL A 66 -3.73 4.52 6.71
N THR A 67 -4.77 3.72 6.60
CA THR A 67 -5.96 3.96 5.81
C THR A 67 -7.18 4.13 6.70
N GLU A 68 -8.28 4.68 6.15
CA GLU A 68 -9.58 4.72 6.84
C GLU A 68 -10.01 3.34 7.35
N ARG A 69 -9.71 2.27 6.59
CA ARG A 69 -10.02 0.90 6.99
C ARG A 69 -9.20 0.46 8.21
N ASP A 70 -7.92 0.81 8.26
CA ASP A 70 -7.07 0.49 9.43
C ASP A 70 -7.59 1.20 10.67
N ILE A 71 -8.03 2.45 10.55
CA ILE A 71 -8.62 3.20 11.65
C ILE A 71 -9.93 2.55 12.10
N LEU A 72 -10.82 2.21 11.17
CA LEU A 72 -12.09 1.57 11.50
C LEU A 72 -11.89 0.24 12.23
N TYR A 73 -11.00 -0.63 11.73
CA TYR A 73 -10.87 -1.98 12.29
C TYR A 73 -9.87 -2.08 13.43
N ARG A 74 -8.74 -1.36 13.38
CA ARG A 74 -7.66 -1.49 14.36
C ARG A 74 -7.79 -0.50 15.53
N VAL A 75 -8.49 0.62 15.33
CA VAL A 75 -8.70 1.62 16.37
C VAL A 75 -10.13 1.50 16.93
N ILE A 76 -11.14 1.74 16.10
CA ILE A 76 -12.53 1.70 16.57
C ILE A 76 -12.94 0.28 16.93
N GLY A 77 -12.76 -0.69 16.03
CA GLY A 77 -13.07 -2.10 16.27
C GLY A 77 -12.19 -2.74 17.35
N GLY A 78 -10.99 -2.21 17.57
CA GLY A 78 -10.09 -2.62 18.66
C GLY A 78 -10.34 -1.89 19.99
N ASN A 79 -11.40 -1.09 20.09
CA ASN A 79 -11.75 -0.27 21.28
C ASN A 79 -10.58 0.63 21.75
N LYS A 80 -9.78 1.16 20.81
CA LYS A 80 -8.66 2.06 21.09
C LYS A 80 -9.10 3.52 20.93
N GLY A 81 -8.63 4.38 21.81
CA GLY A 81 -8.89 5.82 21.71
C GLY A 81 -7.99 6.50 20.68
N PRO A 82 -8.53 7.25 19.70
CA PRO A 82 -7.72 7.87 18.65
C PRO A 82 -6.72 8.92 19.14
N TYR A 83 -6.96 9.49 20.32
CA TYR A 83 -6.06 10.45 20.97
C TYR A 83 -4.91 9.80 21.77
N LYS A 84 -4.98 8.47 21.98
CA LYS A 84 -3.99 7.72 22.76
C LYS A 84 -3.23 6.70 21.90
N THR A 85 -3.67 6.49 20.68
CA THR A 85 -3.08 5.51 19.75
C THR A 85 -2.18 6.21 18.76
N ILE A 86 -0.94 5.79 18.65
CA ILE A 86 0.02 6.31 17.68
C ILE A 86 -0.06 5.54 16.35
N LEU A 87 0.42 6.15 15.27
CA LEU A 87 0.32 5.57 13.92
C LEU A 87 1.11 4.27 13.78
N ARG A 88 2.26 4.16 14.43
CA ARG A 88 3.09 2.95 14.42
C ARG A 88 2.32 1.70 14.89
N ASP A 89 1.40 1.84 15.84
CA ASP A 89 0.66 0.72 16.42
C ASP A 89 -0.49 0.22 15.54
N VAL A 90 -0.85 0.99 14.50
CA VAL A 90 -2.00 0.69 13.65
C VAL A 90 -1.68 0.73 12.16
N MET A 91 -0.50 1.18 11.77
CA MET A 91 -0.10 1.21 10.37
C MET A 91 0.05 -0.18 9.78
N SER A 92 -0.06 -0.28 8.47
CA SER A 92 0.38 -1.43 7.69
C SER A 92 1.83 -1.20 7.26
N SER A 93 2.73 -2.05 7.75
CA SER A 93 4.17 -2.03 7.47
C SER A 93 4.67 -3.47 7.26
N PRO A 94 5.72 -3.71 6.43
CA PRO A 94 6.29 -2.75 5.50
C PRO A 94 5.33 -2.42 4.35
N LEU A 95 5.59 -1.31 3.67
CA LEU A 95 4.85 -0.96 2.45
C LEU A 95 5.21 -1.93 1.31
N VAL A 96 4.20 -2.25 0.51
CA VAL A 96 4.44 -2.97 -0.75
C VAL A 96 4.96 -1.96 -1.79
N THR A 97 6.13 -2.24 -2.32
CA THR A 97 6.78 -1.41 -3.33
C THR A 97 6.62 -2.00 -4.73
N ILE A 98 6.72 -1.14 -5.74
CA ILE A 98 6.80 -1.52 -7.15
C ILE A 98 7.85 -0.67 -7.83
N ASP A 99 8.56 -1.25 -8.81
CA ASP A 99 9.57 -0.52 -9.59
C ASP A 99 8.90 0.52 -10.52
N GLU A 100 9.53 1.67 -10.71
CA GLU A 100 9.02 2.75 -11.58
C GLU A 100 8.81 2.29 -13.04
N GLY A 101 9.65 1.38 -13.51
CA GLY A 101 9.58 0.81 -14.86
C GLY A 101 8.52 -0.29 -15.04
N ALA A 102 7.81 -0.67 -13.98
CA ALA A 102 6.77 -1.68 -14.06
C ALA A 102 5.58 -1.20 -14.89
N SER A 103 4.88 -2.15 -15.50
CA SER A 103 3.67 -1.89 -16.27
C SER A 103 2.45 -1.69 -15.34
N VAL A 104 1.44 -1.01 -15.87
CA VAL A 104 0.13 -0.87 -15.19
C VAL A 104 -0.49 -2.24 -14.88
N THR A 105 -0.38 -3.19 -15.80
CA THR A 105 -0.88 -4.57 -15.62
C THR A 105 -0.23 -5.27 -14.45
N GLU A 106 1.10 -5.15 -14.30
CA GLU A 106 1.84 -5.70 -13.15
C GLU A 106 1.40 -5.07 -11.83
N ALA A 107 1.18 -3.75 -11.82
CA ALA A 107 0.69 -3.05 -10.63
C ALA A 107 -0.72 -3.54 -10.22
N ILE A 108 -1.64 -3.65 -11.18
CA ILE A 108 -3.01 -4.16 -10.92
C ILE A 108 -2.95 -5.62 -10.42
N ALA A 109 -2.16 -6.48 -11.07
CA ALA A 109 -1.99 -7.86 -10.66
C ALA A 109 -1.45 -7.98 -9.23
N LEU A 110 -0.46 -7.15 -8.87
CA LEU A 110 0.10 -7.09 -7.52
C LEU A 110 -0.93 -6.60 -6.50
N MET A 111 -1.65 -5.51 -6.81
CA MET A 111 -2.71 -4.98 -5.95
C MET A 111 -3.81 -6.03 -5.70
N ARG A 112 -4.23 -6.75 -6.75
CA ARG A 112 -5.24 -7.81 -6.66
C ARG A 112 -4.76 -8.97 -5.80
N ARG A 113 -3.56 -9.49 -6.07
CA ARG A 113 -2.97 -10.61 -5.33
C ARG A 113 -2.86 -10.32 -3.84
N LEU A 114 -2.45 -9.12 -3.48
CA LEU A 114 -2.24 -8.71 -2.08
C LEU A 114 -3.48 -8.05 -1.45
N LYS A 115 -4.58 -7.91 -2.23
CA LYS A 115 -5.82 -7.25 -1.79
C LYS A 115 -5.59 -5.83 -1.26
N ILE A 116 -4.66 -5.10 -1.88
CA ILE A 116 -4.34 -3.71 -1.59
C ILE A 116 -4.67 -2.82 -2.78
N ARG A 117 -4.77 -1.53 -2.58
CA ARG A 117 -5.13 -0.55 -3.62
C ARG A 117 -4.08 0.55 -3.80
N ARG A 118 -2.92 0.39 -3.19
CA ARG A 118 -1.83 1.38 -3.20
C ARG A 118 -0.49 0.67 -3.19
N LEU A 119 0.45 1.20 -3.97
CA LEU A 119 1.83 0.73 -4.01
C LEU A 119 2.75 1.94 -3.91
N LEU A 120 3.82 1.82 -3.14
CA LEU A 120 4.90 2.80 -3.13
C LEU A 120 5.80 2.53 -4.35
N VAL A 121 5.96 3.55 -5.19
CA VAL A 121 6.82 3.43 -6.37
C VAL A 121 8.25 3.78 -5.98
N VAL A 122 9.16 2.92 -6.37
CA VAL A 122 10.57 3.05 -6.03
C VAL A 122 11.44 2.94 -7.27
N ARG A 123 12.56 3.65 -7.23
CA ARG A 123 13.69 3.45 -8.14
C ARG A 123 14.79 2.73 -7.39
N ARG A 124 15.26 1.62 -7.95
CA ARG A 124 16.37 0.87 -7.38
C ARG A 124 17.68 1.31 -8.01
N GLU A 125 18.48 2.02 -7.24
CA GLU A 125 19.87 2.33 -7.59
C GLU A 125 20.79 1.25 -7.03
N LYS A 126 22.06 1.21 -7.47
CA LYS A 126 23.02 0.16 -7.09
C LYS A 126 23.18 -0.05 -5.57
N THR A 127 23.04 1.02 -4.79
CA THR A 127 23.31 1.04 -3.35
C THR A 127 22.11 1.44 -2.50
N LYS A 128 21.03 1.96 -3.09
CA LYS A 128 19.87 2.47 -2.35
C LYS A 128 18.58 2.33 -3.15
N GLU A 129 17.47 2.33 -2.43
CA GLU A 129 16.13 2.42 -2.99
C GLU A 129 15.62 3.85 -2.76
N VAL A 130 15.21 4.52 -3.82
CA VAL A 130 14.66 5.88 -3.79
C VAL A 130 13.14 5.79 -3.90
N GLN A 131 12.44 6.33 -2.94
CA GLN A 131 10.98 6.39 -2.92
C GLN A 131 10.53 7.58 -3.78
N LEU A 132 9.79 7.30 -4.87
CA LEU A 132 9.41 8.30 -5.87
C LEU A 132 8.02 8.87 -5.63
N GLY A 133 7.07 8.03 -5.20
CA GLY A 133 5.70 8.42 -5.06
C GLY A 133 4.76 7.26 -4.80
N LEU A 134 3.47 7.53 -4.85
CA LEU A 134 2.42 6.56 -4.61
C LEU A 134 1.58 6.37 -5.87
N VAL A 135 1.36 5.13 -6.28
CA VAL A 135 0.35 4.78 -7.28
C VAL A 135 -0.84 4.12 -6.59
N THR A 136 -2.04 4.52 -6.99
CA THR A 136 -3.29 4.00 -6.44
C THR A 136 -4.13 3.36 -7.55
N LEU A 137 -5.00 2.42 -7.20
CA LEU A 137 -5.94 1.85 -8.16
C LEU A 137 -6.80 2.94 -8.83
N MET A 138 -7.18 3.98 -8.06
CA MET A 138 -7.96 5.11 -8.60
C MET A 138 -7.13 5.99 -9.56
N SER A 139 -5.82 6.18 -9.32
CA SER A 139 -4.97 6.90 -10.28
C SER A 139 -4.78 6.12 -11.58
N ILE A 140 -4.79 4.80 -11.51
CA ILE A 140 -4.76 3.95 -12.70
C ILE A 140 -6.07 4.07 -13.47
N ILE A 141 -7.21 3.81 -12.84
CA ILE A 141 -8.53 3.84 -13.50
C ILE A 141 -8.85 5.24 -14.08
N GLY A 142 -8.45 6.31 -13.40
CA GLY A 142 -8.72 7.68 -13.84
C GLY A 142 -7.84 8.18 -14.98
N ASN A 143 -6.73 7.50 -15.29
CA ASN A 143 -5.76 7.98 -16.28
C ASN A 143 -5.44 6.97 -17.39
N VAL A 144 -5.93 5.75 -17.28
CA VAL A 144 -5.73 4.72 -18.32
C VAL A 144 -7.03 4.54 -19.09
N PRO A 145 -7.05 4.74 -20.43
CA PRO A 145 -8.20 4.42 -21.25
C PRO A 145 -8.64 2.97 -21.03
N THR A 146 -9.93 2.75 -20.84
CA THR A 146 -10.50 1.40 -20.57
C THR A 146 -10.18 0.41 -21.67
N GLU A 147 -10.05 0.88 -22.90
CA GLU A 147 -9.68 0.07 -24.07
C GLU A 147 -8.22 -0.43 -24.01
N SER A 148 -7.37 0.22 -23.19
CA SER A 148 -5.97 -0.18 -23.01
C SER A 148 -5.79 -1.20 -21.89
N LEU A 149 -6.83 -1.48 -21.11
CA LEU A 149 -6.81 -2.48 -20.05
C LEU A 149 -7.31 -3.81 -20.65
N ASP A 150 -6.37 -4.69 -20.96
CA ASP A 150 -6.75 -6.06 -21.31
C ASP A 150 -7.19 -6.80 -20.04
N LEU A 151 -8.52 -6.81 -19.83
CA LEU A 151 -9.13 -7.47 -18.69
C LEU A 151 -8.88 -8.98 -18.69
N ALA A 152 -8.66 -9.59 -19.85
CA ALA A 152 -8.33 -11.01 -19.95
C ALA A 152 -6.95 -11.32 -19.38
N GLU A 153 -5.96 -10.43 -19.55
CA GLU A 153 -4.62 -10.57 -18.91
C GLU A 153 -4.70 -10.39 -17.37
N ILE A 154 -5.68 -9.61 -16.89
CA ILE A 154 -5.89 -9.40 -15.46
C ILE A 154 -6.54 -10.64 -14.81
N GLU A 155 -7.41 -11.35 -15.53
CA GLU A 155 -8.11 -12.52 -15.03
C GLU A 155 -7.29 -13.82 -15.09
N SER A 156 -6.40 -13.94 -16.07
CA SER A 156 -5.54 -15.11 -16.26
C SER A 156 -4.12 -14.69 -16.60
N PRO A 157 -3.25 -14.47 -15.61
CA PRO A 157 -1.83 -14.23 -15.92
C PRO A 157 -1.30 -15.47 -16.63
N SER A 158 -0.85 -15.28 -17.87
CA SER A 158 -0.21 -16.34 -18.66
C SER A 158 0.96 -16.96 -17.88
N PRO A 159 1.07 -18.29 -17.80
CA PRO A 159 2.08 -18.98 -16.98
C PRO A 159 3.51 -18.90 -17.55
N GLY A 160 3.83 -17.88 -18.34
CA GLY A 160 5.06 -17.83 -19.13
C GLY A 160 6.10 -16.75 -18.77
N LYS A 161 5.80 -15.81 -17.89
CA LYS A 161 6.76 -14.81 -17.40
C LYS A 161 6.46 -14.43 -15.93
N ALA A 162 6.37 -15.43 -15.08
CA ALA A 162 6.50 -15.19 -13.66
C ALA A 162 7.96 -14.85 -13.37
N VAL A 163 8.26 -13.58 -13.22
CA VAL A 163 9.38 -13.21 -12.37
C VAL A 163 8.97 -13.60 -10.96
N GLU A 164 9.29 -14.84 -10.59
CA GLU A 164 9.28 -15.31 -9.22
C GLU A 164 10.33 -14.51 -8.40
N LYS A 165 10.03 -13.25 -8.13
CA LYS A 165 10.46 -12.66 -6.88
C LYS A 165 9.29 -12.86 -5.92
N VAL A 166 9.35 -13.96 -5.21
CA VAL A 166 8.57 -14.16 -3.99
C VAL A 166 8.79 -12.91 -3.16
N VAL A 167 7.77 -12.04 -3.11
CA VAL A 167 7.79 -10.91 -2.19
C VAL A 167 7.57 -11.52 -0.83
N VAL A 168 8.66 -11.88 -0.17
CA VAL A 168 8.63 -12.37 1.20
C VAL A 168 8.26 -11.19 2.07
N ILE A 169 7.06 -11.19 2.59
CA ILE A 169 6.58 -10.19 3.54
C ILE A 169 7.10 -10.58 4.91
N VAL A 170 7.95 -9.76 5.49
CA VAL A 170 8.57 -10.04 6.80
C VAL A 170 7.71 -9.40 7.89
N CYS A 171 7.48 -10.13 8.98
CA CYS A 171 6.81 -9.57 10.16
C CYS A 171 7.71 -8.51 10.82
N PRO A 172 7.23 -7.28 11.05
CA PRO A 172 8.04 -6.21 11.64
C PRO A 172 8.38 -6.44 13.11
N TYR A 173 7.77 -7.44 13.76
CA TYR A 173 7.96 -7.70 15.20
C TYR A 173 8.84 -8.92 15.50
N CYS A 174 8.92 -9.90 14.58
CA CYS A 174 9.67 -11.15 14.85
C CYS A 174 10.38 -11.73 13.62
N GLU A 175 10.50 -10.96 12.54
CA GLU A 175 11.18 -11.33 11.29
C GLU A 175 10.66 -12.60 10.59
N SER A 176 9.55 -13.17 11.05
CA SER A 176 8.89 -14.30 10.38
C SER A 176 8.46 -13.92 8.97
N LYS A 177 8.68 -14.82 8.01
CA LYS A 177 8.45 -14.57 6.58
C LYS A 177 7.11 -15.17 6.14
N PHE A 178 6.35 -14.42 5.35
CA PHE A 178 5.04 -14.80 4.84
C PHE A 178 4.96 -14.59 3.32
N GLU A 179 4.25 -15.46 2.64
CA GLU A 179 4.03 -15.37 1.20
C GLU A 179 2.83 -14.47 0.85
N ASN A 180 1.96 -14.21 1.81
CA ASN A 180 0.79 -13.35 1.63
C ASN A 180 0.48 -12.52 2.87
N LYS A 181 -0.20 -11.39 2.64
CA LYS A 181 -0.53 -10.42 3.68
C LYS A 181 -1.58 -10.93 4.67
N SER A 182 -2.44 -11.87 4.25
CA SER A 182 -3.47 -12.44 5.13
C SER A 182 -2.85 -13.27 6.25
N ASP A 183 -1.83 -14.05 5.91
CA ASP A 183 -1.14 -14.89 6.89
C ASP A 183 -0.26 -14.05 7.81
N LEU A 184 0.38 -12.99 7.28
CA LEU A 184 1.05 -12.00 8.12
C LEU A 184 0.08 -11.31 9.09
N SER A 185 -1.10 -10.90 8.62
CA SER A 185 -2.10 -10.25 9.48
C SER A 185 -2.56 -11.20 10.60
N LYS A 186 -2.89 -12.45 10.26
CA LYS A 186 -3.26 -13.47 11.26
C LYS A 186 -2.13 -13.75 12.25
N HIS A 187 -0.90 -13.78 11.77
CA HIS A 187 0.27 -13.96 12.61
C HIS A 187 0.44 -12.79 13.58
N ILE A 188 0.34 -11.54 13.10
CA ILE A 188 0.43 -10.36 13.95
C ILE A 188 -0.68 -10.37 15.00
N ASP A 189 -1.92 -10.61 14.58
CA ASP A 189 -3.06 -10.64 15.48
C ASP A 189 -2.93 -11.75 16.54
N ARG A 190 -2.41 -12.92 16.14
CA ARG A 190 -2.28 -14.08 17.02
C ARG A 190 -1.09 -14.01 17.97
N ILE A 191 0.05 -13.54 17.49
CA ILE A 191 1.34 -13.62 18.22
C ILE A 191 1.69 -12.30 18.91
N HIS A 192 1.36 -11.16 18.29
CA HIS A 192 1.81 -9.85 18.77
C HIS A 192 0.69 -8.98 19.36
N VAL A 193 -0.56 -9.26 19.03
CA VAL A 193 -1.73 -8.52 19.54
C VAL A 193 -2.62 -9.38 20.41
N GLY A 194 -2.76 -10.67 20.11
CA GLY A 194 -3.72 -11.58 20.76
C GLY A 194 -3.27 -12.24 22.07
N SER A 195 -2.01 -12.08 22.47
CA SER A 195 -1.51 -12.76 23.68
C SER A 195 -1.67 -11.98 24.99
N GLY A 196 -2.35 -10.85 24.98
CA GLY A 196 -2.34 -9.97 26.16
C GLY A 196 -3.66 -9.49 26.74
N LEU A 197 -4.83 -9.67 26.13
CA LEU A 197 -6.04 -8.99 26.59
C LEU A 197 -7.37 -9.74 26.55
N LEU A 198 -7.41 -11.04 26.31
CA LEU A 198 -8.68 -11.80 26.34
C LEU A 198 -8.68 -13.03 27.28
N GLU A 199 -7.73 -13.15 28.19
CA GLU A 199 -7.83 -14.08 29.31
C GLU A 199 -7.74 -13.32 30.63
N GLY A 200 -8.77 -12.58 30.95
CA GLY A 200 -8.94 -11.84 32.18
C GLY A 200 -10.41 -11.57 32.46
N ASP A 201 -11.09 -12.53 33.10
CA ASP A 201 -12.27 -12.35 33.95
C ASP A 201 -13.50 -11.60 33.42
N LEU A 202 -14.30 -12.31 32.62
CA LEU A 202 -15.76 -12.08 32.61
C LEU A 202 -16.52 -13.36 32.98
N CYS A 203 -16.09 -14.00 34.05
CA CYS A 203 -16.91 -15.03 34.70
C CYS A 203 -16.65 -15.03 36.20
N GLN A 204 -17.17 -14.02 36.91
CA GLN A 204 -17.60 -14.11 38.31
C GLN A 204 -18.22 -12.80 38.76
N ARG A 205 -19.49 -12.61 38.58
CA ARG A 205 -20.57 -12.32 39.55
C ARG A 205 -21.81 -11.86 38.83
#